data_6a38f59555f131ac73b7e61099294edd
#
_entry.id   6a38f59555f131ac73b7e61099294edd
#
_cell.length_a   1.000
_cell.length_b   1.000
_cell.length_c   1.000
_cell.angle_alpha   90.00
_cell.angle_beta   90.00
_cell.angle_gamma   90.00
#
_symmetry.space_group_name_H-M   'P 1'
#
loop_
_entity.id
_entity.type
_entity.pdbx_description
1 polymer ?
#
loop_
_entity_poly.entity_id
_entity_poly.type
_entity_poly.pdbx_seq_one_letter_code
_entity_poly.pdbx_strand_id
1 'polypeptide(L)'
;MAGAGTEEVAQIRRAMSQACGTSSGAGDAAYWGTHDYAPLPMAALANGAAVHAREIDDFGGCAHSGAVVMPAALGMAARVGASGRELLTAIVIGYDIARRVMDGGGGYQAFKSVGWHSTSACGGFGAAAAAAKLMKL
;
A
#
# COMPACT_ATOMS: atom_id res chain seq x y z
N MET A 1 -12.68 -6.50 3.51
CA MET A 1 -12.30 -5.18 2.96
C MET A 1 -13.53 -4.47 2.40
N ALA A 2 -14.09 -3.57 3.21
CA ALA A 2 -15.36 -2.90 2.90
C ALA A 2 -15.30 -2.01 1.64
N GLY A 3 -14.14 -1.47 1.30
CA GLY A 3 -13.96 -0.63 0.12
C GLY A 3 -13.81 -1.37 -1.22
N ALA A 4 -13.53 -2.69 -1.19
CA ALA A 4 -13.24 -3.44 -2.41
C ALA A 4 -14.41 -3.47 -3.43
N GLY A 5 -15.65 -3.32 -2.96
CA GLY A 5 -16.85 -3.32 -3.79
C GLY A 5 -17.36 -1.93 -4.16
N THR A 6 -16.61 -0.87 -3.92
CA THR A 6 -17.03 0.48 -4.30
C THR A 6 -16.78 0.75 -5.78
N GLU A 7 -17.57 1.67 -6.37
CA GLU A 7 -17.43 2.03 -7.78
C GLU A 7 -16.08 2.70 -8.08
N GLU A 8 -15.59 3.52 -7.16
CA GLU A 8 -14.28 4.18 -7.27
C GLU A 8 -13.15 3.16 -7.39
N VAL A 9 -13.16 2.12 -6.56
CA VAL A 9 -12.17 1.05 -6.61
C VAL A 9 -12.31 0.22 -7.89
N ALA A 10 -13.54 -0.03 -8.35
CA ALA A 10 -13.78 -0.69 -9.63
C ALA A 10 -13.23 0.13 -10.80
N GLN A 11 -13.37 1.45 -10.79
CA GLN A 11 -12.78 2.35 -11.80
C GLN A 11 -11.27 2.30 -11.80
N ILE A 12 -10.63 2.33 -10.61
CA ILE A 12 -9.18 2.21 -10.48
C ILE A 12 -8.69 0.88 -11.06
N ARG A 13 -9.35 -0.24 -10.73
CA ARG A 13 -8.99 -1.55 -11.29
C ARG A 13 -9.10 -1.58 -12.81
N ARG A 14 -10.18 -1.03 -13.37
CA ARG A 14 -10.34 -0.92 -14.84
C ARG A 14 -9.21 -0.11 -15.47
N ALA A 15 -8.87 1.02 -14.89
CA ALA A 15 -7.78 1.86 -15.37
C ALA A 15 -6.43 1.13 -15.31
N MET A 16 -6.14 0.43 -14.21
CA MET A 16 -4.90 -0.35 -14.08
C MET A 16 -4.84 -1.51 -15.09
N SER A 17 -5.95 -2.22 -15.28
CA SER A 17 -6.02 -3.31 -16.26
C SER A 17 -5.86 -2.82 -17.71
N GLN A 18 -6.37 -1.62 -18.02
CA GLN A 18 -6.18 -0.99 -19.33
C GLN A 18 -4.73 -0.54 -19.56
N ALA A 19 -4.07 -0.02 -18.51
CA ALA A 19 -2.70 0.48 -18.60
C ALA A 19 -1.65 -0.64 -18.72
N CYS A 20 -1.85 -1.76 -18.06
CA CYS A 20 -0.83 -2.81 -17.91
C CYS A 20 -1.28 -4.19 -18.42
N GLY A 21 -2.50 -4.31 -18.91
CA GLY A 21 -3.12 -5.59 -19.22
C GLY A 21 -3.56 -6.35 -17.96
N THR A 22 -4.41 -7.34 -18.15
CA THR A 22 -4.69 -8.35 -17.13
C THR A 22 -3.67 -9.47 -17.28
N SER A 23 -3.08 -9.90 -16.18
CA SER A 23 -2.12 -10.99 -16.19
C SER A 23 -2.51 -12.03 -15.15
N SER A 24 -2.18 -13.28 -15.42
CA SER A 24 -2.30 -14.41 -14.50
C SER A 24 -0.95 -15.11 -14.33
N GLY A 25 0.13 -14.36 -14.50
CA GLY A 25 1.50 -14.88 -14.50
C GLY A 25 2.12 -15.01 -13.12
N ALA A 26 3.18 -15.79 -13.04
CA ALA A 26 4.00 -15.88 -11.83
C ALA A 26 4.58 -14.51 -11.48
N GLY A 27 4.33 -14.06 -10.27
CA GLY A 27 4.76 -12.74 -9.78
C GLY A 27 3.69 -11.66 -9.76
N ASP A 28 2.49 -11.97 -10.22
CA ASP A 28 1.35 -11.07 -10.11
C ASP A 28 0.70 -11.14 -8.73
N ALA A 29 0.02 -10.06 -8.36
CA ALA A 29 -0.70 -9.95 -7.11
C ALA A 29 -2.22 -9.88 -7.36
N ALA A 30 -3.00 -10.45 -6.47
CA ALA A 30 -4.44 -10.41 -6.57
C ALA A 30 -4.99 -9.01 -6.27
N TYR A 31 -6.00 -8.61 -6.99
CA TYR A 31 -6.91 -7.57 -6.54
C TYR A 31 -7.78 -8.12 -5.40
N TRP A 32 -7.67 -7.56 -4.23
CA TRP A 32 -8.36 -8.06 -3.05
C TRP A 32 -9.89 -8.00 -3.22
N GLY A 33 -10.55 -9.12 -2.92
CA GLY A 33 -12.00 -9.26 -3.10
C GLY A 33 -12.43 -9.62 -4.52
N THR A 34 -11.51 -10.03 -5.38
CA THR A 34 -11.79 -10.58 -6.72
C THR A 34 -10.95 -11.83 -6.97
N HIS A 35 -11.12 -12.42 -8.15
CA HIS A 35 -10.26 -13.49 -8.68
C HIS A 35 -9.27 -12.99 -9.75
N ASP A 36 -9.18 -11.66 -9.91
CA ASP A 36 -8.33 -11.05 -10.93
C ASP A 36 -6.94 -10.73 -10.35
N TYR A 37 -5.95 -10.74 -11.23
CA TYR A 37 -4.54 -10.48 -10.92
C TYR A 37 -4.00 -9.36 -11.80
N ALA A 38 -2.99 -8.67 -11.30
CA ALA A 38 -2.26 -7.64 -12.02
C ALA A 38 -0.79 -7.61 -11.58
N PRO A 39 0.09 -6.94 -12.34
CA PRO A 39 1.44 -6.66 -11.88
C PRO A 39 1.40 -6.04 -10.47
N LEU A 40 2.28 -6.50 -9.59
CA LEU A 40 2.24 -6.19 -8.16
C LEU A 40 2.07 -4.69 -7.86
N PRO A 41 2.77 -3.74 -8.52
CA PRO A 41 2.56 -2.31 -8.23
C PRO A 41 1.12 -1.84 -8.51
N MET A 42 0.49 -2.38 -9.56
CA MET A 42 -0.88 -2.02 -9.94
C MET A 42 -1.91 -2.62 -8.98
N ALA A 43 -1.70 -3.87 -8.61
CA ALA A 43 -2.53 -4.52 -7.58
C ALA A 43 -2.39 -3.80 -6.23
N ALA A 44 -1.17 -3.43 -5.84
CA ALA A 44 -0.92 -2.70 -4.59
C ALA A 44 -1.63 -1.34 -4.57
N LEU A 45 -1.60 -0.58 -5.67
CA LEU A 45 -2.31 0.69 -5.80
C LEU A 45 -3.82 0.50 -5.64
N ALA A 46 -4.43 -0.42 -6.39
CA ALA A 46 -5.86 -0.66 -6.31
C ALA A 46 -6.30 -1.23 -4.94
N ASN A 47 -5.46 -2.07 -4.33
CA ASN A 47 -5.71 -2.60 -3.00
C ASN A 47 -5.58 -1.52 -1.91
N GLY A 48 -4.64 -0.59 -2.06
CA GLY A 48 -4.52 0.58 -1.20
C GLY A 48 -5.75 1.48 -1.25
N ALA A 49 -6.23 1.76 -2.45
CA ALA A 49 -7.50 2.47 -2.63
C ALA A 49 -8.68 1.73 -1.97
N ALA A 50 -8.74 0.40 -2.08
CA ALA A 50 -9.78 -0.42 -1.44
C ALA A 50 -9.70 -0.39 0.09
N VAL A 51 -8.51 -0.29 0.66
CA VAL A 51 -8.30 -0.13 2.11
C VAL A 51 -8.88 1.20 2.58
N HIS A 52 -8.56 2.29 1.86
CA HIS A 52 -8.88 3.65 2.29
C HIS A 52 -10.27 4.16 1.84
N ALA A 53 -10.93 3.52 0.88
CA ALA A 53 -12.16 4.02 0.24
C ALA A 53 -13.32 4.34 1.20
N ARG A 54 -13.31 3.84 2.42
CA ARG A 54 -14.32 4.10 3.44
C ARG A 54 -13.79 4.86 4.65
N GLU A 55 -12.52 5.24 4.65
CA GLU A 55 -11.84 5.91 5.76
C GLU A 55 -12.04 5.23 7.13
N ILE A 56 -12.11 3.90 7.13
CA ILE A 56 -12.22 3.05 8.34
C ILE A 56 -10.94 2.23 8.57
N ASP A 57 -9.87 2.58 7.89
CA ASP A 57 -8.53 2.06 8.09
C ASP A 57 -7.85 2.73 9.29
N ASP A 58 -6.64 2.30 9.61
CA ASP A 58 -5.89 2.80 10.75
C ASP A 58 -5.47 4.27 10.59
N PHE A 59 -5.29 4.93 11.72
CA PHE A 59 -4.66 6.23 11.80
C PHE A 59 -3.33 6.10 12.58
N GLY A 60 -2.26 5.77 11.85
CA GLY A 60 -0.94 5.51 12.41
C GLY A 60 0.19 5.83 11.43
N GLY A 61 1.43 5.78 11.89
CA GLY A 61 2.56 6.11 11.05
C GLY A 61 2.49 7.54 10.50
N CYS A 62 2.29 7.69 9.21
CA CYS A 62 2.16 9.00 8.52
C CYS A 62 0.70 9.41 8.24
N ALA A 63 -0.24 9.03 9.04
CA ALA A 63 -1.70 9.09 9.01
C ALA A 63 -2.28 7.73 8.60
N HIS A 64 -2.68 7.49 7.36
CA HIS A 64 -3.28 6.23 6.89
C HIS A 64 -2.22 5.28 6.29
N SER A 65 -1.19 4.94 7.07
CA SER A 65 -0.07 4.12 6.60
C SER A 65 -0.50 2.74 6.11
N GLY A 66 -1.57 2.18 6.68
CA GLY A 66 -2.11 0.88 6.27
C GLY A 66 -2.53 0.85 4.81
N ALA A 67 -3.07 1.94 4.29
CA ALA A 67 -3.47 2.05 2.89
C ALA A 67 -2.29 1.95 1.90
N VAL A 68 -1.07 2.23 2.34
CA VAL A 68 0.12 2.26 1.49
C VAL A 68 1.07 1.10 1.82
N VAL A 69 1.38 0.90 3.09
CA VAL A 69 2.36 -0.11 3.55
C VAL A 69 1.82 -1.53 3.41
N MET A 70 0.55 -1.77 3.80
CA MET A 70 -0.01 -3.11 3.81
C MET A 70 -0.10 -3.75 2.41
N PRO A 71 -0.60 -3.08 1.36
CA PRO A 71 -0.65 -3.66 0.03
C PRO A 71 0.74 -3.98 -0.54
N ALA A 72 1.72 -3.12 -0.31
CA ALA A 72 3.09 -3.34 -0.73
C ALA A 72 3.74 -4.52 0.01
N ALA A 73 3.60 -4.56 1.35
CA ALA A 73 4.17 -5.62 2.18
C ALA A 73 3.54 -6.99 1.88
N LEU A 74 2.20 -7.07 1.81
CA LEU A 74 1.50 -8.31 1.53
C LEU A 74 1.80 -8.84 0.13
N GLY A 75 1.78 -7.96 -0.87
CA GLY A 75 2.12 -8.35 -2.24
C GLY A 75 3.56 -8.83 -2.38
N MET A 76 4.51 -8.12 -1.77
CA MET A 76 5.92 -8.53 -1.79
C MET A 76 6.15 -9.80 -0.99
N ALA A 77 5.54 -9.96 0.18
CA ALA A 77 5.66 -11.17 1.00
C ALA A 77 5.18 -12.42 0.24
N ALA A 78 4.04 -12.32 -0.45
CA ALA A 78 3.55 -13.39 -1.30
C ALA A 78 4.54 -13.73 -2.43
N ARG A 79 5.10 -12.69 -3.07
CA ARG A 79 6.05 -12.85 -4.17
C ARG A 79 7.36 -13.55 -3.77
N VAL A 80 7.87 -13.24 -2.56
CA VAL A 80 9.15 -13.82 -2.08
C VAL A 80 8.97 -15.05 -1.19
N GLY A 81 7.73 -15.47 -0.94
CA GLY A 81 7.44 -16.59 -0.04
C GLY A 81 7.82 -16.32 1.41
N ALA A 82 7.64 -15.08 1.87
CA ALA A 82 8.01 -14.67 3.22
C ALA A 82 7.13 -15.32 4.28
N SER A 83 7.72 -15.62 5.44
CA SER A 83 6.97 -16.07 6.62
C SER A 83 6.12 -14.93 7.21
N GLY A 84 5.09 -15.29 7.99
CA GLY A 84 4.28 -14.29 8.70
C GLY A 84 5.10 -13.41 9.65
N ARG A 85 6.18 -13.94 10.25
CA ARG A 85 7.08 -13.16 11.10
C ARG A 85 7.85 -12.11 10.28
N GLU A 86 8.37 -12.48 9.12
CA GLU A 86 9.05 -11.54 8.22
C GLU A 86 8.10 -10.46 7.71
N LEU A 87 6.87 -10.83 7.35
CA LEU A 87 5.83 -9.88 6.96
C LEU A 87 5.52 -8.88 8.07
N LEU A 88 5.25 -9.34 9.30
CA LEU A 88 4.97 -8.45 10.42
C LEU A 88 6.15 -7.52 10.72
N THR A 89 7.38 -8.03 10.66
CA THR A 89 8.58 -7.20 10.82
C THR A 89 8.68 -6.12 9.74
N ALA A 90 8.39 -6.47 8.50
CA ALA A 90 8.41 -5.51 7.38
C ALA A 90 7.35 -4.43 7.52
N ILE A 91 6.14 -4.80 7.96
CA ILE A 91 5.06 -3.84 8.21
C ILE A 91 5.47 -2.84 9.31
N VAL A 92 6.00 -3.32 10.44
CA VAL A 92 6.47 -2.46 11.53
C VAL A 92 7.53 -1.47 11.03
N ILE A 93 8.52 -1.95 10.28
CA ILE A 93 9.54 -1.09 9.66
C ILE A 93 8.92 -0.07 8.72
N GLY A 94 7.97 -0.47 7.88
CA GLY A 94 7.28 0.43 6.97
C GLY A 94 6.56 1.57 7.68
N TYR A 95 5.84 1.27 8.76
CA TYR A 95 5.15 2.27 9.57
C TYR A 95 6.13 3.21 10.29
N ASP A 96 7.21 2.67 10.86
CA ASP A 96 8.23 3.46 11.55
C ASP A 96 8.93 4.43 10.57
N ILE A 97 9.33 3.97 9.40
CA ILE A 97 9.96 4.82 8.38
C ILE A 97 8.98 5.89 7.88
N ALA A 98 7.73 5.54 7.55
CA ALA A 98 6.73 6.52 7.14
C ALA A 98 6.53 7.61 8.21
N ARG A 99 6.50 7.22 9.49
CA ARG A 99 6.40 8.14 10.62
C ARG A 99 7.60 9.06 10.73
N ARG A 100 8.83 8.52 10.67
CA ARG A 100 10.07 9.32 10.75
C ARG A 100 10.18 10.31 9.61
N VAL A 101 9.79 9.94 8.40
CA VAL A 101 9.76 10.84 7.24
C VAL A 101 8.77 11.98 7.49
N MET A 102 7.57 11.67 7.98
CA MET A 102 6.58 12.70 8.32
C MET A 102 7.09 13.64 9.43
N ASP A 103 7.65 13.10 10.50
CA ASP A 103 8.18 13.90 11.61
C ASP A 103 9.36 14.77 11.18
N GLY A 104 10.27 14.23 10.34
CA GLY A 104 11.36 14.98 9.72
C GLY A 104 10.89 16.12 8.82
N GLY A 105 9.72 16.00 8.21
CA GLY A 105 9.05 17.06 7.44
C GLY A 105 8.25 18.06 8.28
N GLY A 106 8.34 18.01 9.60
CA GLY A 106 7.62 18.92 10.51
C GLY A 106 6.29 18.38 11.05
N GLY A 107 5.99 17.11 10.80
CA GLY A 107 4.80 16.42 11.29
C GLY A 107 3.54 16.71 10.49
N TYR A 108 2.45 16.06 10.88
CA TYR A 108 1.17 16.09 10.16
C TYR A 108 0.68 17.51 9.82
N GLN A 109 0.78 18.44 10.78
CA GLN A 109 0.28 19.81 10.60
C GLN A 109 1.11 20.61 9.57
N ALA A 110 2.41 20.36 9.48
CA ALA A 110 3.26 21.00 8.49
C ALA A 110 2.84 20.61 7.06
N PHE A 111 2.60 19.35 6.81
CA PHE A 111 2.08 18.88 5.51
C PHE A 111 0.71 19.46 5.20
N LYS A 112 -0.21 19.42 6.18
CA LYS A 112 -1.57 19.93 6.02
C LYS A 112 -1.59 21.43 5.72
N SER A 113 -0.74 22.22 6.36
CA SER A 113 -0.69 23.69 6.18
C SER A 113 -0.32 24.13 4.77
N VAL A 114 0.42 23.30 4.04
CA VAL A 114 0.82 23.54 2.65
C VAL A 114 -0.01 22.74 1.62
N GLY A 115 -1.11 22.14 2.06
CA GLY A 115 -2.05 21.43 1.18
C GLY A 115 -1.63 20.01 0.80
N TRP A 116 -0.63 19.42 1.46
CA TRP A 116 -0.21 18.06 1.21
C TRP A 116 -0.92 17.06 2.12
N HIS A 117 -1.31 15.92 1.55
CA HIS A 117 -1.77 14.78 2.33
C HIS A 117 -0.55 13.96 2.78
N SER A 118 -0.31 13.88 4.09
CA SER A 118 0.90 13.25 4.64
C SER A 118 1.04 11.78 4.26
N THR A 119 -0.07 11.03 4.18
CA THR A 119 -0.07 9.64 3.71
C THR A 119 0.53 9.51 2.31
N SER A 120 0.11 10.37 1.39
CA SER A 120 0.62 10.36 0.01
C SER A 120 2.08 10.77 -0.06
N ALA A 121 2.48 11.78 0.72
CA ALA A 121 3.84 12.30 0.70
C ALA A 121 4.85 11.36 1.37
N CYS A 122 4.46 10.69 2.46
CA CYS A 122 5.39 9.93 3.31
C CYS A 122 5.19 8.41 3.20
N GLY A 123 3.97 7.94 2.86
CA GLY A 123 3.65 6.52 2.84
C GLY A 123 4.46 5.70 1.84
N GLY A 124 4.83 6.30 0.71
CA GLY A 124 5.68 5.66 -0.30
C GLY A 124 7.05 5.22 0.26
N PHE A 125 7.64 6.01 1.16
CA PHE A 125 8.90 5.64 1.83
C PHE A 125 8.71 4.42 2.74
N GLY A 126 7.59 4.36 3.46
CA GLY A 126 7.22 3.21 4.28
C GLY A 126 6.98 1.95 3.46
N ALA A 127 6.25 2.06 2.35
CA ALA A 127 6.02 0.96 1.43
C ALA A 127 7.33 0.42 0.84
N ALA A 128 8.23 1.31 0.40
CA ALA A 128 9.54 0.96 -0.10
C ALA A 128 10.39 0.25 0.96
N ALA A 129 10.40 0.75 2.20
CA ALA A 129 11.15 0.14 3.30
C ALA A 129 10.63 -1.26 3.64
N ALA A 130 9.30 -1.46 3.67
CA ALA A 130 8.69 -2.76 3.91
C ALA A 130 9.04 -3.75 2.78
N ALA A 131 8.94 -3.32 1.52
CA ALA A 131 9.30 -4.14 0.37
C ALA A 131 10.79 -4.51 0.38
N ALA A 132 11.69 -3.53 0.60
CA ALA A 132 13.13 -3.75 0.67
C ALA A 132 13.49 -4.75 1.78
N LYS A 133 12.87 -4.63 2.97
CA LYS A 133 13.07 -5.59 4.06
C LYS A 133 12.72 -7.02 3.67
N LEU A 134 11.61 -7.21 2.96
CA LEU A 134 11.20 -8.54 2.47
C LEU A 134 12.12 -9.08 1.37
N MET A 135 12.66 -8.19 0.56
CA MET A 135 13.65 -8.52 -0.48
C MET A 135 15.07 -8.75 0.08
N LYS A 136 15.28 -8.54 1.39
CA LYS A 136 16.59 -8.65 2.06
C LYS A 136 17.65 -7.68 1.52
N LEU A 137 17.21 -6.49 1.13
CA LEU A 137 18.05 -5.36 0.72
C LEU A 137 18.52 -4.54 1.92
#